data_0dedde4073a4af07ecf2071391648ba9
#
_entry.id   0dedde4073a4af07ecf2071391648ba9
#
_cell.length_a   1.000
_cell.length_b   1.000
_cell.length_c   1.000
_cell.angle_alpha   90.00
_cell.angle_beta   90.00
_cell.angle_gamma   90.00
#
_symmetry.space_group_name_H-M   'P 1'
#
loop_
_entity.id
_entity.type
_entity.pdbx_description
1 polymer ?
#
loop_
_entity_poly.entity_id
_entity_poly.type
_entity_poly.pdbx_seq_one_letter_code
_entity_poly.pdbx_strand_id
1 'polypeptide(L)'
;MNRKTIKTICLSFLVILIVFYPPKIDALSHDWIAVPKSKYGQQLWDKNSVQKNENGFIRVLSKFIPKSTTEITQDILYTMDVNCSGKSFRDVAVGTKEFNEFKNEDSAWKDPNGDKLILGVIDQVCAFIN
;
A
#
# COMPACT_ATOMS: atom_id res chain seq x y z
N MET A 1 34.57 13.07 -45.45
CA MET A 1 33.24 12.79 -44.92
C MET A 1 32.32 13.98 -45.18
N ASN A 2 31.20 13.79 -45.84
CA ASN A 2 30.35 14.87 -46.34
C ASN A 2 29.54 15.46 -45.17
N ARG A 3 29.44 16.80 -45.05
CA ARG A 3 28.74 17.51 -43.97
C ARG A 3 27.27 17.02 -43.75
N LYS A 4 26.64 16.52 -44.78
CA LYS A 4 25.28 15.92 -44.75
C LYS A 4 25.27 14.60 -43.98
N THR A 5 26.30 13.77 -44.08
CA THR A 5 26.40 12.47 -43.41
C THR A 5 26.60 12.64 -41.94
N ILE A 6 27.37 13.64 -41.50
CA ILE A 6 27.59 13.94 -40.06
C ILE A 6 26.29 14.41 -39.38
N LYS A 7 25.49 15.26 -40.06
CA LYS A 7 24.19 15.72 -39.51
C LYS A 7 23.20 14.56 -39.33
N THR A 8 23.18 13.62 -40.28
CA THR A 8 22.28 12.46 -40.19
C THR A 8 22.68 11.51 -39.08
N ILE A 9 23.99 11.29 -38.87
CA ILE A 9 24.50 10.45 -37.78
C ILE A 9 24.20 11.10 -36.40
N CYS A 10 24.41 12.41 -36.26
CA CYS A 10 24.11 13.11 -35.03
C CYS A 10 22.60 13.06 -34.70
N LEU A 11 21.72 13.19 -35.68
CA LEU A 11 20.27 13.12 -35.47
C LEU A 11 19.84 11.71 -35.05
N SER A 12 20.41 10.67 -35.65
CA SER A 12 20.14 9.28 -35.28
C SER A 12 20.62 8.96 -33.86
N PHE A 13 21.76 9.49 -33.45
CA PHE A 13 22.25 9.33 -32.06
C PHE A 13 21.38 10.05 -31.05
N LEU A 14 20.82 11.22 -31.37
CA LEU A 14 19.92 11.95 -30.50
C LEU A 14 18.59 11.24 -30.28
N VAL A 15 18.05 10.61 -31.32
CA VAL A 15 16.81 9.83 -31.22
C VAL A 15 16.99 8.55 -30.39
N ILE A 16 18.15 7.89 -30.49
CA ILE A 16 18.47 6.69 -29.71
C ILE A 16 18.63 7.01 -28.21
N LEU A 17 19.16 8.18 -27.86
CA LEU A 17 19.32 8.61 -26.46
C LEU A 17 17.99 8.86 -25.74
N ILE A 18 16.93 9.23 -26.46
CA ILE A 18 15.61 9.48 -25.87
C ILE A 18 14.90 8.16 -25.49
N VAL A 19 15.20 7.05 -26.17
CA VAL A 19 14.55 5.75 -25.94
C VAL A 19 15.10 5.04 -24.68
N PHE A 20 16.27 5.44 -24.18
CA PHE A 20 16.93 4.79 -23.02
C PHE A 20 16.72 5.49 -21.67
N TYR A 21 15.90 6.55 -21.60
CA TYR A 21 15.49 7.07 -20.30
C TYR A 21 14.38 6.18 -19.76
N PRO A 22 14.62 5.33 -18.74
CA PRO A 22 13.53 4.60 -18.08
C PRO A 22 12.59 5.64 -17.50
N PRO A 23 11.26 5.43 -17.59
CA PRO A 23 10.33 6.31 -16.89
C PRO A 23 10.71 6.29 -15.42
N LYS A 24 10.86 7.48 -14.81
CA LYS A 24 10.95 7.59 -13.37
C LYS A 24 9.65 7.01 -12.81
N ILE A 25 9.73 5.81 -12.25
CA ILE A 25 8.67 5.28 -11.41
C ILE A 25 8.77 6.13 -10.14
N ASP A 26 7.90 7.13 -10.05
CA ASP A 26 7.72 7.83 -8.77
C ASP A 26 7.29 6.77 -7.76
N ALA A 27 8.16 6.48 -6.80
CA ALA A 27 7.79 5.64 -5.67
C ALA A 27 6.56 6.28 -5.03
N LEU A 28 5.43 5.56 -4.99
CA LEU A 28 4.22 6.05 -4.36
C LEU A 28 4.56 6.48 -2.93
N SER A 29 4.44 7.77 -2.66
CA SER A 29 4.60 8.29 -1.31
C SER A 29 3.43 7.82 -0.46
N HIS A 30 3.71 7.26 0.72
CA HIS A 30 2.68 6.88 1.68
C HIS A 30 2.03 8.13 2.30
N ASP A 31 0.72 8.08 2.49
CA ASP A 31 -0.06 9.07 3.25
C ASP A 31 -0.76 8.34 4.42
N TRP A 32 -0.06 8.24 5.54
CA TRP A 32 -0.48 7.47 6.71
C TRP A 32 -1.51 8.22 7.55
N ILE A 33 -2.70 7.65 7.64
CA ILE A 33 -3.80 8.16 8.46
C ILE A 33 -3.91 7.29 9.72
N ALA A 34 -3.88 7.93 10.89
CA ALA A 34 -3.95 7.23 12.16
C ALA A 34 -5.41 6.99 12.60
N VAL A 35 -5.68 5.81 13.13
CA VAL A 35 -6.88 5.57 13.92
C VAL A 35 -6.61 5.86 15.41
N PRO A 36 -7.65 6.05 16.25
CA PRO A 36 -7.45 6.29 17.68
C PRO A 36 -6.60 5.19 18.33
N LYS A 37 -5.62 5.59 19.13
CA LYS A 37 -4.69 4.67 19.82
C LYS A 37 -5.40 3.73 20.79
N SER A 38 -4.85 2.54 20.95
CA SER A 38 -5.21 1.59 21.98
C SER A 38 -4.11 1.46 23.05
N LYS A 39 -4.38 0.68 24.08
CA LYS A 39 -3.36 0.33 25.09
C LYS A 39 -2.21 -0.53 24.52
N TYR A 40 -2.42 -1.18 23.37
CA TYR A 40 -1.45 -2.06 22.72
C TYR A 40 -0.54 -1.34 21.72
N GLY A 41 -1.00 -0.23 21.16
CA GLY A 41 -0.27 0.50 20.12
C GLY A 41 -1.17 1.37 19.28
N GLN A 42 -0.67 1.70 18.11
CA GLN A 42 -1.34 2.55 17.12
C GLN A 42 -1.45 1.82 15.79
N GLN A 43 -2.62 1.90 15.17
CA GLN A 43 -2.83 1.45 13.79
C GLN A 43 -2.92 2.66 12.86
N LEU A 44 -2.33 2.53 11.69
CA LEU A 44 -2.42 3.49 10.60
C LEU A 44 -2.85 2.77 9.33
N TRP A 45 -3.44 3.48 8.39
CA TRP A 45 -3.69 3.01 7.04
C TRP A 45 -3.18 4.02 6.03
N ASP A 46 -2.74 3.54 4.88
CA ASP A 46 -2.17 4.38 3.83
C ASP A 46 -3.24 4.77 2.82
N LYS A 47 -3.62 6.04 2.85
CA LYS A 47 -4.62 6.62 1.96
C LYS A 47 -4.27 6.45 0.48
N ASN A 48 -2.99 6.53 0.14
CA ASN A 48 -2.53 6.40 -1.23
C ASN A 48 -2.53 4.95 -1.74
N SER A 49 -2.62 3.98 -0.84
CA SER A 49 -2.67 2.55 -1.19
C SER A 49 -4.08 2.02 -1.47
N VAL A 50 -5.12 2.83 -1.22
CA VAL A 50 -6.52 2.38 -1.30
C VAL A 50 -6.89 2.01 -2.73
N GLN A 51 -7.34 0.78 -2.92
CA GLN A 51 -7.78 0.24 -4.21
C GLN A 51 -9.09 -0.51 -4.06
N LYS A 52 -10.09 -0.17 -4.88
CA LYS A 52 -11.33 -0.91 -4.97
C LYS A 52 -11.16 -2.02 -6.00
N ASN A 53 -11.40 -3.26 -5.61
CA ASN A 53 -11.35 -4.38 -6.52
C ASN A 53 -12.73 -4.62 -7.23
N GLU A 54 -12.73 -5.50 -8.23
CA GLU A 54 -13.93 -5.82 -9.03
C GLU A 54 -15.06 -6.41 -8.19
N ASN A 55 -14.75 -7.09 -7.08
CA ASN A 55 -15.72 -7.69 -6.16
C ASN A 55 -16.28 -6.68 -5.15
N GLY A 56 -15.88 -5.41 -5.22
CA GLY A 56 -16.33 -4.35 -4.32
C GLY A 56 -15.61 -4.28 -2.97
N PHE A 57 -14.60 -5.11 -2.75
CA PHE A 57 -13.73 -5.01 -1.57
C PHE A 57 -12.70 -3.89 -1.75
N ILE A 58 -12.24 -3.36 -0.64
CA ILE A 58 -11.22 -2.34 -0.62
C ILE A 58 -9.91 -2.95 -0.15
N ARG A 59 -8.88 -2.90 -0.96
CA ARG A 59 -7.51 -3.27 -0.56
C ARG A 59 -6.81 -2.03 -0.05
N VAL A 60 -6.14 -2.15 1.09
CA VAL A 60 -5.41 -1.06 1.74
C VAL A 60 -4.17 -1.59 2.45
N LEU A 61 -3.09 -0.82 2.41
CA LEU A 61 -1.91 -1.05 3.25
C LEU A 61 -2.16 -0.47 4.63
N SER A 62 -1.93 -1.24 5.66
CA SER A 62 -2.06 -0.83 7.05
C SER A 62 -0.78 -1.13 7.82
N LYS A 63 -0.52 -0.37 8.88
CA LYS A 63 0.66 -0.50 9.71
C LYS A 63 0.29 -0.44 11.19
N PHE A 64 0.74 -1.43 11.95
CA PHE A 64 0.65 -1.42 13.39
C PHE A 64 1.99 -1.02 14.01
N ILE A 65 1.97 0.00 14.85
CA ILE A 65 3.11 0.47 15.64
C ILE A 65 2.85 0.02 17.08
N PRO A 66 3.57 -1.01 17.57
CA PRO A 66 3.37 -1.52 18.91
C PRO A 66 3.83 -0.50 19.96
N LYS A 67 3.22 -0.53 21.13
CA LYS A 67 3.67 0.27 22.25
C LYS A 67 5.00 -0.31 22.78
N SER A 68 5.91 0.55 23.21
CA SER A 68 7.25 0.17 23.70
C SER A 68 7.28 -0.81 24.89
N THR A 69 6.14 -1.03 25.52
CA THR A 69 5.98 -2.00 26.63
C THR A 69 5.64 -3.42 26.19
N THR A 70 5.50 -3.66 24.87
CA THR A 70 5.24 -4.99 24.28
C THR A 70 6.56 -5.66 23.90
N GLU A 71 6.54 -6.98 23.75
CA GLU A 71 7.69 -7.75 23.24
C GLU A 71 7.95 -7.48 21.74
N ILE A 72 6.97 -6.92 21.04
CA ILE A 72 7.06 -6.57 19.63
C ILE A 72 7.78 -5.23 19.52
N THR A 73 8.94 -5.21 18.89
CA THR A 73 9.81 -4.02 18.77
C THR A 73 9.81 -3.40 17.37
N GLN A 74 9.14 -4.01 16.41
CA GLN A 74 9.09 -3.55 15.01
C GLN A 74 7.66 -3.26 14.57
N ASP A 75 7.52 -2.30 13.67
CA ASP A 75 6.25 -2.04 12.99
C ASP A 75 5.85 -3.26 12.15
N ILE A 76 4.57 -3.57 12.15
CA ILE A 76 4.01 -4.67 11.36
C ILE A 76 3.17 -4.07 10.23
N LEU A 77 3.47 -4.46 9.00
CA LEU A 77 2.74 -4.07 7.80
C LEU A 77 1.71 -5.15 7.44
N TYR A 78 0.53 -4.70 7.05
CA TYR A 78 -0.58 -5.55 6.61
C TYR A 78 -1.07 -5.07 5.26
N THR A 79 -1.22 -5.96 4.30
CA THR A 79 -2.11 -5.73 3.16
C THR A 79 -3.47 -6.31 3.53
N MET A 80 -4.45 -5.45 3.71
CA MET A 80 -5.78 -5.82 4.16
C MET A 80 -6.79 -5.69 3.04
N ASP A 81 -7.73 -6.63 2.95
CA ASP A 81 -8.98 -6.43 2.25
C ASP A 81 -10.07 -6.07 3.27
N VAL A 82 -10.84 -5.06 2.95
CA VAL A 82 -11.94 -4.56 3.77
C VAL A 82 -13.26 -4.71 3.02
N ASN A 83 -14.25 -5.33 3.68
CA ASN A 83 -15.62 -5.40 3.21
C ASN A 83 -16.46 -4.39 3.99
N CYS A 84 -16.81 -3.27 3.35
CA CYS A 84 -17.54 -2.19 4.01
C CYS A 84 -18.98 -2.56 4.36
N SER A 85 -19.66 -3.34 3.52
CA SER A 85 -21.04 -3.74 3.78
C SER A 85 -21.16 -4.74 4.94
N GLY A 86 -20.21 -5.67 5.05
CA GLY A 86 -20.18 -6.68 6.11
C GLY A 86 -19.38 -6.28 7.34
N LYS A 87 -18.71 -5.14 7.33
CA LYS A 87 -17.75 -4.71 8.37
C LYS A 87 -16.77 -5.82 8.74
N SER A 88 -16.24 -6.51 7.74
CA SER A 88 -15.28 -7.59 7.89
C SER A 88 -13.97 -7.28 7.17
N PHE A 89 -12.94 -7.99 7.51
CA PHE A 89 -11.61 -7.82 6.93
C PHE A 89 -10.91 -9.16 6.76
N ARG A 90 -9.84 -9.16 5.97
CA ARG A 90 -8.86 -10.24 5.93
C ARG A 90 -7.48 -9.69 5.67
N ASP A 91 -6.46 -10.35 6.25
CA ASP A 91 -5.08 -10.02 6.00
C ASP A 91 -4.57 -10.86 4.83
N VAL A 92 -4.21 -10.19 3.75
CA VAL A 92 -3.69 -10.82 2.53
C VAL A 92 -2.18 -10.98 2.59
N ALA A 93 -1.50 -10.02 3.19
CA ALA A 93 -0.08 -10.09 3.46
C ALA A 93 0.24 -9.48 4.84
N VAL A 94 1.21 -10.07 5.54
CA VAL A 94 1.68 -9.60 6.85
C VAL A 94 3.20 -9.68 6.86
N GLY A 95 3.87 -8.64 7.37
CA GLY A 95 5.32 -8.65 7.46
C GLY A 95 5.89 -7.39 8.11
N THR A 96 7.22 -7.32 8.20
CA THR A 96 7.97 -6.18 8.73
C THR A 96 8.59 -5.32 7.63
N LYS A 97 8.55 -5.80 6.37
CA LYS A 97 9.01 -5.09 5.18
C LYS A 97 7.86 -4.92 4.19
N GLU A 98 7.96 -3.88 3.38
CA GLU A 98 6.94 -3.63 2.36
C GLU A 98 6.70 -4.88 1.50
N PHE A 99 5.47 -5.39 1.58
CA PHE A 99 4.78 -6.25 0.62
C PHE A 99 5.07 -7.75 0.56
N ASN A 100 5.95 -8.43 1.32
CA ASN A 100 6.26 -9.78 0.86
C ASN A 100 6.59 -10.91 1.84
N GLU A 101 6.45 -10.75 3.15
CA GLU A 101 6.86 -11.87 4.02
C GLU A 101 5.83 -13.00 4.08
N PHE A 102 4.56 -12.67 3.97
CA PHE A 102 3.47 -13.64 3.92
C PHE A 102 2.36 -13.10 3.04
N LYS A 103 2.00 -13.83 1.99
CA LYS A 103 0.92 -13.48 1.10
C LYS A 103 -0.07 -14.63 0.97
N ASN A 104 -1.34 -14.37 1.29
CA ASN A 104 -2.43 -15.33 1.16
C ASN A 104 -3.69 -14.62 0.64
N GLU A 105 -3.90 -14.66 -0.68
CA GLU A 105 -5.06 -14.07 -1.34
C GLU A 105 -6.39 -14.76 -0.96
N ASP A 106 -6.31 -16.00 -0.46
CA ASP A 106 -7.47 -16.82 -0.08
C ASP A 106 -7.73 -16.82 1.43
N SER A 107 -7.12 -15.89 2.17
CA SER A 107 -7.35 -15.80 3.62
C SER A 107 -8.83 -15.58 3.94
N ALA A 108 -9.32 -16.24 4.99
CA ALA A 108 -10.71 -16.16 5.39
C ALA A 108 -11.08 -14.76 5.90
N TRP A 109 -12.29 -14.32 5.59
CA TRP A 109 -12.88 -13.12 6.14
C TRP A 109 -13.07 -13.26 7.65
N LYS A 110 -12.73 -12.22 8.40
CA LYS A 110 -12.79 -12.16 9.86
C LYS A 110 -13.70 -11.02 10.28
N ASP A 111 -14.42 -11.26 11.36
CA ASP A 111 -15.10 -10.21 12.12
C ASP A 111 -14.07 -9.52 13.02
N PRO A 112 -14.04 -8.18 13.13
CA PRO A 112 -13.12 -7.49 14.04
C PRO A 112 -13.35 -7.77 15.53
N ASN A 113 -14.51 -8.36 15.93
CA ASN A 113 -14.80 -8.82 17.30
C ASN A 113 -14.49 -7.77 18.40
N GLY A 114 -14.78 -6.50 18.14
CA GLY A 114 -14.54 -5.41 19.08
C GLY A 114 -13.09 -4.92 19.12
N ASP A 115 -12.22 -5.38 18.25
CA ASP A 115 -10.89 -4.78 18.07
C ASP A 115 -11.05 -3.35 17.53
N LYS A 116 -10.84 -2.38 18.41
CA LYS A 116 -11.03 -0.95 18.10
C LYS A 116 -10.07 -0.42 17.06
N LEU A 117 -8.86 -1.01 16.93
CA LEU A 117 -7.89 -0.59 15.94
C LEU A 117 -8.35 -1.02 14.55
N ILE A 118 -8.76 -2.26 14.39
CA ILE A 118 -9.26 -2.80 13.12
C ILE A 118 -10.58 -2.13 12.75
N LEU A 119 -11.50 -1.98 13.67
CA LEU A 119 -12.75 -1.23 13.44
C LEU A 119 -12.48 0.21 12.98
N GLY A 120 -11.50 0.88 13.58
CA GLY A 120 -11.09 2.22 13.19
C GLY A 120 -10.60 2.27 11.75
N VAL A 121 -9.80 1.30 11.30
CA VAL A 121 -9.36 1.20 9.90
C VAL A 121 -10.56 0.99 8.98
N ILE A 122 -11.43 0.02 9.28
CA ILE A 122 -12.63 -0.28 8.47
C ILE A 122 -13.50 0.97 8.33
N ASP A 123 -13.84 1.63 9.44
CA ASP A 123 -14.72 2.79 9.43
C ASP A 123 -14.13 3.96 8.65
N GLN A 124 -12.84 4.25 8.82
CA GLN A 124 -12.17 5.35 8.12
C GLN A 124 -11.98 5.07 6.63
N VAL A 125 -11.55 3.86 6.27
CA VAL A 125 -11.39 3.45 4.86
C VAL A 125 -12.72 3.47 4.13
N CYS A 126 -13.78 2.93 4.76
CA CYS A 126 -15.11 2.91 4.15
C CYS A 126 -15.73 4.30 4.02
N ALA A 127 -15.48 5.20 4.98
CA ALA A 127 -15.89 6.60 4.86
C ALA A 127 -15.12 7.37 3.77
N PHE A 128 -13.86 7.01 3.54
CA PHE A 128 -13.03 7.67 2.54
C PHE A 128 -13.45 7.38 1.10
N ILE A 129 -14.01 6.21 0.82
CA ILE A 129 -14.40 5.79 -0.53
C ILE A 129 -15.86 6.10 -0.91
N ASN A 130 -16.68 6.54 0.03
CA ASN A 130 -18.05 6.99 -0.17
C ASN A 130 -18.09 8.50 -0.43
#